data_3d1927d846fae73deefdf5be839ab787
#
_entry.id   3d1927d846fae73deefdf5be839ab787
#
_cell.length_a   1.000
_cell.length_b   1.000
_cell.length_c   1.000
_cell.angle_alpha   90.00
_cell.angle_beta   90.00
_cell.angle_gamma   90.00
#
_symmetry.space_group_name_H-M   'P 1'
#
loop_
_entity.id
_entity.type
_entity.pdbx_description
1 polymer ?
#
loop_
_entity_poly.entity_id
_entity_poly.type
_entity_poly.pdbx_seq_one_letter_code
_entity_poly.pdbx_strand_id
1 'polypeptide(L)'
;MAGGYQHCITAIQETAGGVLSDDDLEEIVGDVQRRARRYTRENPLEGNEAAALRAAKEVTDEQRKAALIEKRSRAINVLRKQQNLAYVTAHFGDAESKGLQALLVGVEGREQGAAISQDSQAKGIATGFLGPLVNELRQHGVLGMLLESNLLRAGQLVGLFKGRVAQFKQLEREIAQELWNITDPEGAIDTHNAKAKEIARIFHKYQDLARVQQNEAGAWIGKIPGYIVRQSHDQVKIRGRGEAADFIRWRDAILPKLHEKTFDDVPDGKREEFLEAVWTALSSGVHEHAQGDWLGGFKGPGNLAKKLSSERVLHFKDAMSWFDYNEQYGHGSLLESAISGFMAAGRNIAALRTWGTNPEAAFERLRSEMVDRANKRRDFKEVDRLRGDKL
;
A
#
# COMPACT_ATOMS: atom_id res chain seq x y z
N MET A 1 -9.84 25.56 -29.16
CA MET A 1 -8.98 24.84 -28.18
C MET A 1 -9.04 23.30 -28.31
N ALA A 2 -9.70 22.75 -29.32
CA ALA A 2 -9.80 21.28 -29.50
C ALA A 2 -8.61 20.61 -30.22
N GLY A 3 -7.75 21.35 -30.90
CA GLY A 3 -6.69 20.75 -31.73
C GLY A 3 -5.44 20.25 -31.01
N GLY A 4 -5.12 20.76 -29.83
CA GLY A 4 -3.90 20.38 -29.10
C GLY A 4 -3.99 19.02 -28.39
N TYR A 5 -5.18 18.59 -28.01
CA TYR A 5 -5.38 17.31 -27.31
C TYR A 5 -5.49 16.11 -28.26
N GLN A 6 -5.81 16.33 -29.55
CA GLN A 6 -6.00 15.26 -30.51
C GLN A 6 -4.74 14.41 -30.70
N HIS A 7 -3.56 15.04 -30.72
CA HIS A 7 -2.28 14.34 -30.80
C HIS A 7 -1.98 13.48 -29.56
N CYS A 8 -2.36 13.99 -28.39
CA CYS A 8 -2.18 13.24 -27.13
C CYS A 8 -3.13 12.06 -27.07
N ILE A 9 -4.39 12.22 -27.50
CA ILE A 9 -5.40 11.16 -27.57
C ILE A 9 -4.93 10.05 -28.50
N THR A 10 -4.44 10.40 -29.70
CA THR A 10 -3.92 9.42 -30.65
C THR A 10 -2.73 8.63 -30.07
N ALA A 11 -1.76 9.31 -29.43
CA ALA A 11 -0.62 8.67 -28.78
C ALA A 11 -1.04 7.73 -27.64
N ILE A 12 -2.08 8.07 -26.89
CA ILE A 12 -2.64 7.24 -25.82
C ILE A 12 -3.34 6.03 -26.41
N GLN A 13 -4.14 6.18 -27.46
CA GLN A 13 -4.81 5.09 -28.17
C GLN A 13 -3.81 4.09 -28.76
N GLU A 14 -2.76 4.57 -29.41
CA GLU A 14 -1.67 3.73 -29.96
C GLU A 14 -0.94 2.97 -28.85
N THR A 15 -0.73 3.61 -27.69
CA THR A 15 -0.03 3.02 -26.55
C THR A 15 -0.86 1.97 -25.84
N ALA A 16 -2.18 2.15 -25.77
CA ALA A 16 -3.10 1.20 -25.13
C ALA A 16 -3.29 -0.10 -25.94
N GLY A 17 -2.78 -0.16 -27.20
CA GLY A 17 -2.79 -1.37 -28.03
C GLY A 17 -4.19 -1.92 -28.34
N GLY A 18 -5.23 -1.11 -28.22
CA GLY A 18 -6.60 -1.43 -28.46
C GLY A 18 -7.47 -0.17 -28.56
N VAL A 19 -8.70 -0.35 -29.03
CA VAL A 19 -9.68 0.72 -29.08
C VAL A 19 -10.13 1.02 -27.66
N LEU A 20 -9.74 2.19 -27.13
CA LEU A 20 -10.31 2.73 -25.89
C LEU A 20 -11.79 3.06 -26.17
N SER A 21 -12.67 2.79 -25.22
CA SER A 21 -14.05 3.24 -25.29
C SER A 21 -14.13 4.77 -25.22
N ASP A 22 -15.21 5.36 -25.68
CA ASP A 22 -15.40 6.81 -25.57
C ASP A 22 -15.39 7.26 -24.10
N ASP A 23 -15.91 6.45 -23.18
CA ASP A 23 -15.89 6.69 -21.74
C ASP A 23 -14.43 6.71 -21.18
N ASP A 24 -13.58 5.76 -21.61
CA ASP A 24 -12.16 5.73 -21.23
C ASP A 24 -11.42 6.97 -21.74
N LEU A 25 -11.77 7.44 -22.95
CA LEU A 25 -11.16 8.65 -23.54
C LEU A 25 -11.61 9.91 -22.80
N GLU A 26 -12.87 10.02 -22.41
CA GLU A 26 -13.35 11.15 -21.61
C GLU A 26 -12.71 11.19 -20.23
N GLU A 27 -12.53 10.05 -19.57
CA GLU A 27 -11.82 9.95 -18.29
C GLU A 27 -10.37 10.40 -18.42
N ILE A 28 -9.64 9.93 -19.44
CA ILE A 28 -8.24 10.30 -19.69
C ILE A 28 -8.10 11.80 -20.00
N VAL A 29 -8.97 12.34 -20.85
CA VAL A 29 -8.97 13.78 -21.17
C VAL A 29 -9.29 14.62 -19.93
N GLY A 30 -10.24 14.16 -19.11
CA GLY A 30 -10.56 14.78 -17.83
C GLY A 30 -9.36 14.81 -16.88
N ASP A 31 -8.59 13.72 -16.80
CA ASP A 31 -7.38 13.64 -15.96
C ASP A 31 -6.29 14.59 -16.45
N VAL A 32 -6.01 14.62 -17.74
CA VAL A 32 -5.06 15.58 -18.33
C VAL A 32 -5.46 17.03 -18.01
N GLN A 33 -6.76 17.36 -18.14
CA GLN A 33 -7.24 18.71 -17.84
C GLN A 33 -7.10 19.08 -16.35
N ARG A 34 -7.40 18.15 -15.44
CA ARG A 34 -7.24 18.36 -13.99
C ARG A 34 -5.78 18.65 -13.64
N ARG A 35 -4.86 17.82 -14.13
CA ARG A 35 -3.42 17.98 -13.90
C ARG A 35 -2.89 19.27 -14.51
N ALA A 36 -3.27 19.62 -15.72
CA ALA A 36 -2.89 20.88 -16.37
C ALA A 36 -3.32 22.10 -15.53
N ARG A 37 -4.56 22.11 -15.02
CA ARG A 37 -5.05 23.18 -14.12
C ARG A 37 -4.25 23.26 -12.82
N ARG A 38 -3.84 22.09 -12.26
CA ARG A 38 -2.96 22.04 -11.09
C ARG A 38 -1.62 22.69 -11.39
N TYR A 39 -0.92 22.30 -12.45
CA TYR A 39 0.38 22.84 -12.82
C TYR A 39 0.35 24.35 -13.06
N THR A 40 -0.68 24.85 -13.71
CA THR A 40 -0.87 26.30 -13.87
C THR A 40 -1.07 27.01 -12.53
N ARG A 41 -1.73 26.37 -11.54
CA ARG A 41 -1.88 26.96 -10.21
C ARG A 41 -0.58 26.93 -9.40
N GLU A 42 0.18 25.82 -9.45
CA GLU A 42 1.45 25.64 -8.75
C GLU A 42 2.55 26.54 -9.34
N ASN A 43 2.56 26.72 -10.66
CA ASN A 43 3.49 27.58 -11.36
C ASN A 43 2.76 28.52 -12.34
N PRO A 44 2.31 29.70 -11.86
CA PRO A 44 1.58 30.65 -12.72
C PRO A 44 2.38 31.18 -13.93
N LEU A 45 3.72 31.00 -13.93
CA LEU A 45 4.60 31.37 -15.05
C LEU A 45 4.64 30.28 -16.13
N GLU A 46 4.20 29.07 -15.83
CA GLU A 46 4.04 28.00 -16.80
C GLU A 46 2.81 28.30 -17.66
N GLY A 47 2.99 28.47 -18.97
CA GLY A 47 1.87 28.72 -19.87
C GLY A 47 0.90 27.53 -19.91
N ASN A 48 -0.40 27.79 -20.11
CA ASN A 48 -1.44 26.73 -20.15
C ASN A 48 -1.11 25.59 -21.13
N GLU A 49 -0.45 25.88 -22.23
CA GLU A 49 -0.06 24.88 -23.22
C GLU A 49 1.07 23.99 -22.70
N ALA A 50 2.09 24.55 -22.04
CA ALA A 50 3.17 23.81 -21.43
C ALA A 50 2.66 22.89 -20.29
N ALA A 51 1.78 23.40 -19.43
CA ALA A 51 1.12 22.64 -18.38
C ALA A 51 0.27 21.48 -18.95
N ALA A 52 -0.46 21.71 -20.05
CA ALA A 52 -1.24 20.68 -20.72
C ALA A 52 -0.35 19.59 -21.36
N LEU A 53 0.75 19.97 -21.99
CA LEU A 53 1.71 19.02 -22.57
C LEU A 53 2.39 18.18 -21.51
N ARG A 54 2.76 18.78 -20.39
CA ARG A 54 3.33 18.09 -19.24
C ARG A 54 2.35 17.07 -18.67
N ALA A 55 1.11 17.48 -18.42
CA ALA A 55 0.06 16.60 -17.93
C ALA A 55 -0.22 15.43 -18.89
N ALA A 56 -0.32 15.70 -20.20
CA ALA A 56 -0.55 14.67 -21.21
C ALA A 56 0.61 13.66 -21.27
N LYS A 57 1.86 14.14 -21.16
CA LYS A 57 3.03 13.25 -21.10
C LYS A 57 3.00 12.34 -19.88
N GLU A 58 2.70 12.85 -18.70
CA GLU A 58 2.61 12.07 -17.47
C GLU A 58 1.53 10.99 -17.57
N VAL A 59 0.33 11.35 -18.02
CA VAL A 59 -0.77 10.39 -18.19
C VAL A 59 -0.38 9.31 -19.22
N THR A 60 0.26 9.68 -20.33
CA THR A 60 0.75 8.70 -21.31
C THR A 60 1.79 7.75 -20.72
N ASP A 61 2.75 8.25 -19.96
CA ASP A 61 3.77 7.43 -19.32
C ASP A 61 3.17 6.50 -18.25
N GLU A 62 2.14 6.95 -17.53
CA GLU A 62 1.39 6.12 -16.58
C GLU A 62 0.61 5.00 -17.29
N GLN A 63 -0.04 5.28 -18.43
CA GLN A 63 -0.73 4.26 -19.21
C GLN A 63 0.24 3.22 -19.79
N ARG A 64 1.40 3.64 -20.28
CA ARG A 64 2.47 2.72 -20.72
C ARG A 64 2.95 1.83 -19.57
N LYS A 65 3.15 2.41 -18.40
CA LYS A 65 3.54 1.69 -17.20
C LYS A 65 2.47 0.69 -16.79
N ALA A 66 1.20 1.08 -16.80
CA ALA A 66 0.07 0.20 -16.48
C ALA A 66 0.00 -1.02 -17.42
N ALA A 67 0.16 -0.80 -18.74
CA ALA A 67 0.19 -1.89 -19.72
C ALA A 67 1.35 -2.87 -19.51
N LEU A 68 2.56 -2.37 -19.18
CA LEU A 68 3.70 -3.21 -18.84
C LEU A 68 3.48 -4.02 -17.55
N ILE A 69 2.89 -3.39 -16.53
CA ILE A 69 2.52 -4.04 -15.27
C ILE A 69 1.56 -5.18 -15.55
N GLU A 70 0.53 -4.94 -16.36
CA GLU A 70 -0.47 -5.96 -16.67
C GLU A 70 0.13 -7.13 -17.45
N LYS A 71 0.95 -6.87 -18.47
CA LYS A 71 1.65 -7.92 -19.24
C LYS A 71 2.53 -8.77 -18.33
N ARG A 72 3.32 -8.15 -17.44
CA ARG A 72 4.16 -8.86 -16.46
C ARG A 72 3.32 -9.65 -15.47
N SER A 73 2.23 -9.04 -14.97
CA SER A 73 1.31 -9.68 -14.04
C SER A 73 0.69 -10.95 -14.61
N ARG A 74 0.25 -10.92 -15.88
CA ARG A 74 -0.28 -12.10 -16.57
C ARG A 74 0.75 -13.22 -16.63
N ALA A 75 2.00 -12.91 -17.00
CA ALA A 75 3.08 -13.90 -17.07
C ALA A 75 3.39 -14.53 -15.70
N ILE A 76 3.50 -13.70 -14.65
CA ILE A 76 3.72 -14.17 -13.28
C ILE A 76 2.58 -15.07 -12.82
N ASN A 77 1.33 -14.68 -13.04
CA ASN A 77 0.16 -15.45 -12.61
C ASN A 77 0.09 -16.83 -13.28
N VAL A 78 0.40 -16.90 -14.57
CA VAL A 78 0.47 -18.19 -15.30
C VAL A 78 1.57 -19.08 -14.72
N LEU A 79 2.77 -18.53 -14.51
CA LEU A 79 3.90 -19.27 -13.96
C LEU A 79 3.59 -19.81 -12.55
N ARG A 80 3.04 -18.97 -11.66
CA ARG A 80 2.70 -19.39 -10.29
C ARG A 80 1.62 -20.47 -10.26
N LYS A 81 0.58 -20.33 -11.09
CA LYS A 81 -0.44 -21.37 -11.24
C LYS A 81 0.18 -22.72 -11.63
N GLN A 82 1.05 -22.72 -12.65
CA GLN A 82 1.70 -23.95 -13.10
C GLN A 82 2.59 -24.57 -12.02
N GLN A 83 3.39 -23.74 -11.31
CA GLN A 83 4.25 -24.19 -10.21
C GLN A 83 3.44 -24.79 -9.06
N ASN A 84 2.38 -24.12 -8.63
CA ASN A 84 1.53 -24.57 -7.53
C ASN A 84 0.81 -25.87 -7.90
N LEU A 85 0.27 -25.96 -9.11
CA LEU A 85 -0.39 -27.17 -9.59
C LEU A 85 0.58 -28.36 -9.68
N ALA A 86 1.78 -28.14 -10.22
CA ALA A 86 2.82 -29.14 -10.29
C ALA A 86 3.24 -29.62 -8.89
N TYR A 87 3.41 -28.68 -7.95
CA TYR A 87 3.74 -28.99 -6.56
C TYR A 87 2.67 -29.88 -5.90
N VAL A 88 1.41 -29.47 -5.98
CA VAL A 88 0.30 -30.23 -5.38
C VAL A 88 0.20 -31.62 -5.99
N THR A 89 0.25 -31.71 -7.32
CA THR A 89 0.18 -33.00 -8.03
C THR A 89 1.34 -33.93 -7.64
N ALA A 90 2.56 -33.40 -7.57
CA ALA A 90 3.76 -34.21 -7.28
C ALA A 90 3.82 -34.70 -5.84
N HIS A 91 3.35 -33.90 -4.87
CA HIS A 91 3.54 -34.18 -3.45
C HIS A 91 2.29 -34.69 -2.74
N PHE A 92 1.11 -34.43 -3.28
CA PHE A 92 -0.17 -34.77 -2.63
C PHE A 92 -1.06 -35.67 -3.48
N GLY A 93 -0.78 -35.78 -4.77
CA GLY A 93 -1.59 -36.63 -5.68
C GLY A 93 -3.06 -36.23 -5.66
N ASP A 94 -3.92 -37.16 -5.23
CA ASP A 94 -5.38 -36.95 -5.14
C ASP A 94 -5.85 -36.26 -3.85
N ALA A 95 -4.96 -35.97 -2.92
CA ALA A 95 -5.25 -35.20 -1.70
C ALA A 95 -5.01 -33.69 -1.93
N GLU A 96 -5.68 -33.11 -2.91
CA GLU A 96 -5.47 -31.74 -3.38
C GLU A 96 -5.77 -30.69 -2.33
N SER A 97 -6.77 -30.91 -1.45
CA SER A 97 -7.09 -30.02 -0.33
C SER A 97 -5.93 -29.90 0.66
N LYS A 98 -5.24 -31.02 0.95
CA LYS A 98 -4.02 -30.99 1.77
C LYS A 98 -2.88 -30.25 1.07
N GLY A 99 -2.77 -30.39 -0.26
CA GLY A 99 -1.80 -29.66 -1.06
C GLY A 99 -2.06 -28.16 -1.04
N LEU A 100 -3.31 -27.74 -1.12
CA LEU A 100 -3.71 -26.34 -1.04
C LEU A 100 -3.41 -25.75 0.34
N GLN A 101 -3.73 -26.48 1.42
CA GLN A 101 -3.37 -26.09 2.79
C GLN A 101 -1.85 -26.00 2.98
N ALA A 102 -1.07 -26.89 2.38
CA ALA A 102 0.39 -26.84 2.45
C ALA A 102 0.96 -25.58 1.81
N LEU A 103 0.36 -25.06 0.74
CA LEU A 103 0.75 -23.79 0.13
C LEU A 103 0.40 -22.58 1.02
N LEU A 104 -0.66 -22.66 1.82
CA LEU A 104 -1.11 -21.58 2.69
C LEU A 104 -0.32 -21.54 4.01
N VAL A 105 -0.45 -22.61 4.81
CA VAL A 105 0.02 -22.63 6.20
C VAL A 105 1.09 -23.69 6.47
N GLY A 106 1.36 -24.58 5.53
CA GLY A 106 2.20 -25.75 5.73
C GLY A 106 1.43 -26.93 6.34
N VAL A 107 2.01 -28.13 6.25
CA VAL A 107 1.46 -29.38 6.82
C VAL A 107 2.47 -29.94 7.79
N GLU A 108 2.05 -30.26 9.02
CA GLU A 108 2.91 -30.90 10.01
C GLU A 108 3.53 -32.20 9.49
N GLY A 109 4.81 -32.42 9.82
CA GLY A 109 5.54 -33.64 9.47
C GLY A 109 6.19 -33.63 8.09
N ARG A 110 6.07 -32.55 7.31
CA ARG A 110 6.80 -32.38 6.03
C ARG A 110 7.62 -31.10 6.06
N GLU A 111 8.86 -31.18 6.54
CA GLU A 111 9.78 -30.04 6.67
C GLU A 111 9.95 -29.27 5.34
N GLN A 112 9.94 -29.95 4.20
CA GLN A 112 10.00 -29.32 2.88
C GLN A 112 8.73 -28.52 2.53
N GLY A 113 7.57 -28.91 3.07
CA GLY A 113 6.31 -28.21 2.85
C GLY A 113 6.20 -26.90 3.66
N ALA A 114 6.74 -26.89 4.88
CA ALA A 114 6.68 -25.71 5.76
C ALA A 114 7.44 -24.51 5.18
N ALA A 115 8.59 -24.71 4.54
CA ALA A 115 9.39 -23.65 3.93
C ALA A 115 8.73 -22.99 2.70
N ILE A 116 7.77 -23.69 2.06
CA ILE A 116 7.09 -23.23 0.84
C ILE A 116 5.78 -22.50 1.17
N SER A 117 5.21 -22.73 2.36
CA SER A 117 3.93 -22.12 2.72
C SER A 117 4.03 -20.59 2.80
N GLN A 118 2.97 -19.94 2.36
CA GLN A 118 2.86 -18.48 2.40
C GLN A 118 3.12 -17.94 3.80
N ASP A 119 2.56 -18.57 4.84
CA ASP A 119 2.71 -18.11 6.22
C ASP A 119 4.17 -18.20 6.72
N SER A 120 4.85 -19.32 6.45
CA SER A 120 6.27 -19.47 6.82
C SER A 120 7.18 -18.49 6.08
N GLN A 121 6.93 -18.29 4.77
CA GLN A 121 7.65 -17.29 3.99
C GLN A 121 7.41 -15.88 4.54
N ALA A 122 6.16 -15.51 4.86
CA ALA A 122 5.82 -14.21 5.41
C ALA A 122 6.57 -13.91 6.71
N LYS A 123 6.61 -14.88 7.63
CA LYS A 123 7.34 -14.80 8.90
C LYS A 123 8.85 -14.69 8.68
N GLY A 124 9.41 -15.55 7.83
CA GLY A 124 10.83 -15.55 7.51
C GLY A 124 11.29 -14.23 6.88
N ILE A 125 10.54 -13.71 5.91
CA ILE A 125 10.85 -12.44 5.23
C ILE A 125 10.74 -11.26 6.22
N ALA A 126 9.68 -11.21 7.03
CA ALA A 126 9.51 -10.15 8.03
C ALA A 126 10.66 -10.15 9.06
N THR A 127 11.06 -11.34 9.54
CA THR A 127 12.21 -11.51 10.43
C THR A 127 13.52 -11.07 9.74
N GLY A 128 13.65 -11.34 8.45
CA GLY A 128 14.80 -10.92 7.64
C GLY A 128 14.93 -9.39 7.51
N PHE A 129 13.86 -8.64 7.63
CA PHE A 129 13.91 -7.17 7.74
C PHE A 129 14.14 -6.72 9.18
N LEU A 130 13.40 -7.27 10.13
CA LEU A 130 13.38 -6.82 11.52
C LEU A 130 14.68 -7.16 12.27
N GLY A 131 15.26 -8.33 12.03
CA GLY A 131 16.50 -8.74 12.71
C GLY A 131 17.67 -7.78 12.44
N PRO A 132 18.06 -7.54 11.18
CA PRO A 132 19.10 -6.58 10.84
C PRO A 132 18.78 -5.14 11.28
N LEU A 133 17.52 -4.68 11.09
CA LEU A 133 17.06 -3.38 11.57
C LEU A 133 17.31 -3.19 13.08
N VAL A 134 16.86 -4.15 13.89
CA VAL A 134 17.02 -4.11 15.34
C VAL A 134 18.52 -4.14 15.74
N ASN A 135 19.33 -4.92 15.04
CA ASN A 135 20.77 -4.97 15.29
C ASN A 135 21.45 -3.63 14.96
N GLU A 136 21.11 -3.00 13.85
CA GLU A 136 21.66 -1.69 13.46
C GLU A 136 21.25 -0.61 14.46
N LEU A 137 19.97 -0.54 14.86
CA LEU A 137 19.49 0.37 15.90
C LEU A 137 20.19 0.15 17.25
N ARG A 138 20.52 -1.11 17.58
CA ARG A 138 21.28 -1.43 18.80
C ARG A 138 22.72 -0.96 18.71
N GLN A 139 23.41 -1.17 17.59
CA GLN A 139 24.77 -0.73 17.36
C GLN A 139 24.92 0.80 17.48
N HIS A 140 23.92 1.54 17.05
CA HIS A 140 23.86 3.00 17.19
C HIS A 140 23.32 3.49 18.54
N GLY A 141 23.05 2.57 19.49
CA GLY A 141 22.61 2.91 20.85
C GLY A 141 21.22 3.53 20.95
N VAL A 142 20.39 3.39 19.92
CA VAL A 142 19.07 4.05 19.85
C VAL A 142 17.89 3.12 20.11
N LEU A 143 18.12 1.80 20.06
CA LEU A 143 17.06 0.81 20.26
C LEU A 143 16.39 0.94 21.63
N GLY A 144 17.19 1.11 22.69
CA GLY A 144 16.66 1.25 24.06
C GLY A 144 15.71 2.43 24.20
N MET A 145 16.06 3.56 23.60
CA MET A 145 15.23 4.77 23.60
C MET A 145 13.90 4.54 22.92
N LEU A 146 13.89 3.87 21.76
CA LEU A 146 12.67 3.58 21.01
C LEU A 146 11.76 2.59 21.74
N LEU A 147 12.33 1.55 22.37
CA LEU A 147 11.56 0.59 23.17
C LEU A 147 10.97 1.23 24.44
N GLU A 148 11.73 2.09 25.11
CA GLU A 148 11.26 2.82 26.29
C GLU A 148 10.11 3.76 25.92
N SER A 149 10.18 4.43 24.77
CA SER A 149 9.08 5.26 24.23
C SER A 149 7.78 4.49 24.11
N ASN A 150 7.82 3.28 23.55
CA ASN A 150 6.64 2.43 23.39
C ASN A 150 6.05 1.96 24.73
N LEU A 151 6.89 1.57 25.67
CA LEU A 151 6.45 1.16 27.01
C LEU A 151 5.77 2.30 27.77
N LEU A 152 6.29 3.51 27.65
CA LEU A 152 5.71 4.70 28.27
C LEU A 152 4.36 5.08 27.64
N ARG A 153 4.20 4.90 26.31
CA ARG A 153 2.93 5.13 25.60
C ARG A 153 1.86 4.13 25.99
N ALA A 154 2.23 2.89 26.29
CA ALA A 154 1.29 1.84 26.70
C ALA A 154 0.61 2.08 28.06
N GLY A 155 0.81 3.26 28.66
CA GLY A 155 0.05 3.73 29.83
C GLY A 155 0.52 3.17 31.18
N GLN A 156 1.54 2.32 31.22
CA GLN A 156 1.98 1.70 32.46
C GLN A 156 2.74 2.63 33.42
N LEU A 157 3.23 3.78 32.95
CA LEU A 157 4.10 4.68 33.74
C LEU A 157 3.82 6.18 33.55
N VAL A 158 2.72 6.58 32.95
CA VAL A 158 2.42 7.96 32.53
C VAL A 158 2.48 8.98 33.68
N GLY A 159 2.15 8.58 34.91
CA GLY A 159 2.13 9.48 36.06
C GLY A 159 3.51 9.93 36.54
N LEU A 160 4.52 9.06 36.45
CA LEU A 160 5.87 9.25 37.02
C LEU A 160 6.88 9.86 36.04
N PHE A 161 6.62 9.80 34.70
CA PHE A 161 7.63 10.10 33.68
C PHE A 161 7.14 11.05 32.58
N LYS A 162 6.25 12.00 32.90
CA LYS A 162 5.70 12.96 31.91
C LYS A 162 6.78 13.69 31.08
N GLY A 163 7.89 14.07 31.68
CA GLY A 163 9.00 14.74 30.99
C GLY A 163 9.70 13.83 29.97
N ARG A 164 9.88 12.54 30.30
CA ARG A 164 10.46 11.54 29.36
C ARG A 164 9.54 11.27 28.19
N VAL A 165 8.24 11.15 28.41
CA VAL A 165 7.24 10.98 27.34
C VAL A 165 7.31 12.14 26.33
N ALA A 166 7.44 13.39 26.83
CA ALA A 166 7.57 14.56 25.96
C ALA A 166 8.87 14.51 25.12
N GLN A 167 9.99 14.11 25.73
CA GLN A 167 11.27 13.95 25.01
C GLN A 167 11.20 12.88 23.93
N PHE A 168 10.54 11.75 24.17
CA PHE A 168 10.36 10.72 23.17
C PHE A 168 9.45 11.15 22.03
N LYS A 169 8.36 11.85 22.33
CA LYS A 169 7.50 12.42 21.29
C LYS A 169 8.25 13.42 20.42
N GLN A 170 9.10 14.23 21.02
CA GLN A 170 9.95 15.16 20.28
C GLN A 170 10.93 14.41 19.36
N LEU A 171 11.59 13.37 19.88
CA LEU A 171 12.48 12.53 19.06
C LEU A 171 11.74 11.88 17.90
N GLU A 172 10.55 11.33 18.10
CA GLU A 172 9.76 10.73 17.02
C GLU A 172 9.32 11.77 15.98
N ARG A 173 8.99 12.99 16.39
CA ARG A 173 8.72 14.12 15.47
C ARG A 173 9.94 14.43 14.60
N GLU A 174 11.10 14.49 15.22
CA GLU A 174 12.37 14.74 14.52
C GLU A 174 12.73 13.59 13.58
N ILE A 175 12.52 12.33 13.97
CA ILE A 175 12.68 11.19 13.08
C ILE A 175 11.70 11.27 11.89
N ALA A 176 10.45 11.62 12.13
CA ALA A 176 9.46 11.78 11.07
C ALA A 176 9.88 12.90 10.09
N GLN A 177 10.38 14.02 10.62
CA GLN A 177 10.91 15.12 9.79
C GLN A 177 12.12 14.66 8.95
N GLU A 178 13.06 13.94 9.54
CA GLU A 178 14.24 13.48 8.80
C GLU A 178 13.89 12.39 7.77
N LEU A 179 12.91 11.53 8.03
CA LEU A 179 12.38 10.60 7.01
C LEU A 179 11.73 11.34 5.85
N TRP A 180 10.97 12.40 6.15
CA TRP A 180 10.42 13.29 5.13
C TRP A 180 11.52 13.93 4.30
N ASN A 181 12.53 14.52 4.94
CA ASN A 181 13.67 15.17 4.28
C ASN A 181 14.42 14.23 3.32
N ILE A 182 14.58 12.94 3.68
CA ILE A 182 15.22 11.94 2.82
C ILE A 182 14.40 11.68 1.55
N THR A 183 13.10 11.70 1.66
CA THR A 183 12.18 11.33 0.57
C THR A 183 11.68 12.53 -0.22
N ASP A 184 11.75 13.73 0.36
CA ASP A 184 11.39 15.03 -0.25
C ASP A 184 12.42 16.10 0.16
N PRO A 185 13.57 16.15 -0.51
CA PRO A 185 14.65 17.04 -0.12
C PRO A 185 14.42 18.52 -0.49
N GLU A 186 13.47 18.84 -1.38
CA GLU A 186 13.25 20.22 -1.82
C GLU A 186 12.72 21.13 -0.68
N GLY A 187 11.94 20.58 0.25
CA GLY A 187 11.43 21.27 1.43
C GLY A 187 12.12 20.88 2.74
N ALA A 188 13.35 20.36 2.68
CA ALA A 188 14.01 19.80 3.86
C ALA A 188 14.20 20.79 5.00
N ILE A 189 13.78 20.41 6.20
CA ILE A 189 13.94 21.17 7.45
C ILE A 189 14.93 20.44 8.35
N ASP A 190 16.08 21.06 8.64
CA ASP A 190 17.09 20.47 9.53
C ASP A 190 16.59 20.41 10.96
N THR A 191 16.50 19.24 11.54
CA THR A 191 16.13 19.03 12.94
C THR A 191 17.28 19.31 13.91
N HIS A 192 18.52 19.46 13.42
CA HIS A 192 19.74 19.56 14.22
C HIS A 192 19.97 18.39 15.20
N ASN A 193 19.23 17.28 15.04
CA ASN A 193 19.35 16.09 15.86
C ASN A 193 20.04 14.94 15.11
N ALA A 194 21.32 14.73 15.38
CA ALA A 194 22.11 13.68 14.74
C ALA A 194 21.56 12.25 14.99
N LYS A 195 20.94 12.00 16.15
CA LYS A 195 20.30 10.70 16.43
C LYS A 195 19.04 10.50 15.61
N ALA A 196 18.22 11.54 15.47
CA ALA A 196 17.03 11.47 14.62
C ALA A 196 17.42 11.20 13.16
N LYS A 197 18.43 11.87 12.62
CA LYS A 197 18.98 11.65 11.29
C LYS A 197 19.44 10.21 11.10
N GLU A 198 20.18 9.67 12.05
CA GLU A 198 20.70 8.31 11.96
C GLU A 198 19.58 7.27 12.03
N ILE A 199 18.61 7.43 12.92
CA ILE A 199 17.43 6.53 12.99
C ILE A 199 16.63 6.60 11.68
N ALA A 200 16.39 7.80 11.15
CA ALA A 200 15.69 7.99 9.89
C ALA A 200 16.41 7.31 8.72
N ARG A 201 17.73 7.44 8.64
CA ARG A 201 18.57 6.77 7.63
C ARG A 201 18.44 5.24 7.71
N ILE A 202 18.49 4.68 8.93
CA ILE A 202 18.34 3.25 9.17
C ILE A 202 16.94 2.79 8.73
N PHE A 203 15.87 3.46 9.14
CA PHE A 203 14.51 3.11 8.73
C PHE A 203 14.33 3.19 7.22
N HIS A 204 14.76 4.26 6.60
CA HIS A 204 14.65 4.45 5.15
C HIS A 204 15.37 3.34 4.37
N LYS A 205 16.57 2.94 4.80
CA LYS A 205 17.33 1.83 4.20
C LYS A 205 16.52 0.54 4.14
N TYR A 206 15.90 0.13 5.25
CA TYR A 206 15.11 -1.11 5.29
C TYR A 206 13.75 -0.97 4.61
N GLN A 207 13.16 0.21 4.62
CA GLN A 207 11.93 0.50 3.87
C GLN A 207 12.16 0.40 2.36
N ASP A 208 13.26 0.97 1.85
CA ASP A 208 13.60 0.87 0.43
C ASP A 208 13.94 -0.58 0.04
N LEU A 209 14.66 -1.31 0.89
CA LEU A 209 14.90 -2.74 0.70
C LEU A 209 13.58 -3.53 0.61
N ALA A 210 12.63 -3.28 1.52
CA ALA A 210 11.33 -3.92 1.51
C ALA A 210 10.54 -3.57 0.23
N ARG A 211 10.58 -2.32 -0.22
CA ARG A 211 9.99 -1.88 -1.49
C ARG A 211 10.59 -2.61 -2.69
N VAL A 212 11.92 -2.69 -2.75
CA VAL A 212 12.63 -3.39 -3.83
C VAL A 212 12.24 -4.86 -3.87
N GLN A 213 12.23 -5.56 -2.73
CA GLN A 213 11.86 -6.98 -2.67
C GLN A 213 10.39 -7.22 -3.02
N GLN A 214 9.47 -6.33 -2.66
CA GLN A 214 8.09 -6.39 -3.13
C GLN A 214 8.00 -6.25 -4.65
N ASN A 215 8.78 -5.33 -5.24
CA ASN A 215 8.82 -5.13 -6.69
C ASN A 215 9.43 -6.34 -7.42
N GLU A 216 10.47 -6.97 -6.87
CA GLU A 216 11.02 -8.23 -7.39
C GLU A 216 9.98 -9.36 -7.35
N ALA A 217 9.15 -9.41 -6.31
CA ALA A 217 8.08 -10.39 -6.17
C ALA A 217 6.89 -10.15 -7.14
N GLY A 218 6.81 -8.99 -7.78
CA GLY A 218 5.78 -8.67 -8.77
C GLY A 218 4.93 -7.45 -8.46
N ALA A 219 5.21 -6.70 -7.37
CA ALA A 219 4.64 -5.38 -7.16
C ALA A 219 5.29 -4.32 -8.06
N TRP A 220 4.72 -3.10 -8.03
CA TRP A 220 5.26 -1.94 -8.75
C TRP A 220 5.13 -0.69 -7.89
N ILE A 221 5.77 -0.74 -6.72
CA ILE A 221 5.72 0.33 -5.73
C ILE A 221 6.71 1.42 -6.15
N GLY A 222 6.20 2.61 -6.44
CA GLY A 222 6.99 3.79 -6.71
C GLY A 222 7.66 4.33 -5.45
N LYS A 223 8.52 5.33 -5.62
CA LYS A 223 8.99 6.17 -4.52
C LYS A 223 7.98 7.30 -4.34
N ILE A 224 7.58 7.54 -3.11
CA ILE A 224 6.61 8.58 -2.76
C ILE A 224 7.35 9.68 -2.02
N PRO A 225 7.37 10.93 -2.53
CA PRO A 225 7.87 12.08 -1.78
C PRO A 225 7.15 12.22 -0.44
N GLY A 226 7.87 12.63 0.61
CA GLY A 226 7.30 12.75 1.95
C GLY A 226 6.89 11.42 2.59
N TYR A 227 7.48 10.28 2.17
CA TYR A 227 7.20 8.99 2.80
C TYR A 227 7.92 8.86 4.13
N ILE A 228 7.16 8.74 5.21
CA ILE A 228 7.70 8.52 6.57
C ILE A 228 7.69 7.03 6.91
N VAL A 229 6.51 6.47 7.14
CA VAL A 229 6.24 5.05 7.33
C VAL A 229 4.87 4.72 6.78
N ARG A 230 4.54 3.43 6.71
CA ARG A 230 3.17 3.01 6.36
C ARG A 230 2.19 3.65 7.33
N GLN A 231 1.25 4.42 6.79
CA GLN A 231 0.22 5.03 7.60
C GLN A 231 -0.72 3.98 8.17
N SER A 232 -1.00 4.10 9.45
CA SER A 232 -2.00 3.29 10.14
C SER A 232 -3.23 4.14 10.46
N HIS A 233 -4.40 3.48 10.51
CA HIS A 233 -5.66 4.13 10.82
C HIS A 233 -6.37 3.33 11.91
N ASP A 234 -6.59 3.94 13.07
CA ASP A 234 -7.32 3.33 14.16
C ASP A 234 -8.82 3.58 13.95
N GLN A 235 -9.51 2.53 13.56
CA GLN A 235 -10.95 2.57 13.25
C GLN A 235 -11.79 3.12 14.39
N VAL A 236 -11.44 2.78 15.64
CA VAL A 236 -12.18 3.22 16.82
C VAL A 236 -11.98 4.72 17.06
N LYS A 237 -10.75 5.20 16.93
CA LYS A 237 -10.45 6.63 17.08
C LYS A 237 -11.10 7.48 15.98
N ILE A 238 -11.12 6.97 14.74
CA ILE A 238 -11.71 7.66 13.58
C ILE A 238 -13.24 7.65 13.68
N ARG A 239 -13.82 6.48 13.96
CA ARG A 239 -15.27 6.32 14.04
C ARG A 239 -15.89 7.08 15.21
N GLY A 240 -15.21 7.15 16.36
CA GLY A 240 -15.78 7.68 17.57
C GLY A 240 -17.04 6.91 17.99
N ARG A 241 -18.19 7.59 18.06
CA ARG A 241 -19.51 6.98 18.29
C ARG A 241 -20.20 6.56 16.99
N GLY A 242 -19.66 6.95 15.84
CA GLY A 242 -20.24 6.68 14.52
C GLY A 242 -21.33 7.68 14.13
N GLU A 243 -21.36 8.85 14.76
CA GLU A 243 -22.30 9.92 14.50
C GLU A 243 -21.76 10.91 13.43
N ALA A 244 -22.65 11.69 12.80
CA ALA A 244 -22.24 12.74 11.86
C ALA A 244 -21.26 13.75 12.46
N ALA A 245 -21.37 14.04 13.77
CA ALA A 245 -20.45 14.89 14.50
C ALA A 245 -19.02 14.32 14.55
N ASP A 246 -18.85 13.01 14.48
CA ASP A 246 -17.54 12.36 14.46
C ASP A 246 -16.85 12.52 13.10
N PHE A 247 -17.61 12.46 12.00
CA PHE A 247 -17.11 12.82 10.67
C PHE A 247 -16.66 14.28 10.62
N ILE A 248 -17.48 15.22 11.09
CA ILE A 248 -17.14 16.65 11.10
C ILE A 248 -15.87 16.89 11.90
N ARG A 249 -15.75 16.29 13.08
CA ARG A 249 -14.56 16.38 13.91
C ARG A 249 -13.30 15.86 13.20
N TRP A 250 -13.40 14.69 12.55
CA TRP A 250 -12.30 14.11 11.80
C TRP A 250 -11.93 14.97 10.58
N ARG A 251 -12.92 15.39 9.81
CA ARG A 251 -12.75 16.28 8.65
C ARG A 251 -12.03 17.57 9.02
N ASP A 252 -12.50 18.25 10.05
CA ASP A 252 -11.93 19.54 10.48
C ASP A 252 -10.50 19.39 11.04
N ALA A 253 -10.20 18.25 11.63
CA ALA A 253 -8.86 17.93 12.11
C ALA A 253 -7.88 17.60 10.98
N ILE A 254 -8.34 16.97 9.88
CA ILE A 254 -7.46 16.51 8.81
C ILE A 254 -7.32 17.53 7.67
N LEU A 255 -8.38 18.22 7.31
CA LEU A 255 -8.44 19.11 6.14
C LEU A 255 -7.28 20.13 6.11
N PRO A 256 -6.92 20.83 7.20
CA PRO A 256 -5.79 21.77 7.18
C PRO A 256 -4.42 21.11 7.07
N LYS A 257 -4.33 19.78 7.19
CA LYS A 257 -3.10 18.99 7.12
C LYS A 257 -2.88 18.37 5.75
N LEU A 258 -3.91 18.34 4.90
CA LEU A 258 -3.83 17.70 3.58
C LEU A 258 -3.18 18.61 2.54
N HIS A 259 -2.39 17.99 1.68
CA HIS A 259 -1.89 18.60 0.45
C HIS A 259 -2.99 18.58 -0.62
N GLU A 260 -3.03 19.60 -1.49
CA GLU A 260 -4.00 19.71 -2.58
C GLU A 260 -4.02 18.48 -3.51
N LYS A 261 -2.90 17.80 -3.65
CA LYS A 261 -2.78 16.53 -4.38
C LYS A 261 -3.80 15.46 -3.93
N THR A 262 -4.27 15.51 -2.68
CA THR A 262 -5.33 14.64 -2.17
C THR A 262 -6.64 14.76 -2.97
N PHE A 263 -6.84 15.90 -3.60
CA PHE A 263 -8.08 16.24 -4.31
C PHE A 263 -7.93 16.30 -5.82
N ASP A 264 -6.80 15.83 -6.38
CA ASP A 264 -6.52 15.91 -7.81
C ASP A 264 -7.59 15.23 -8.67
N ASP A 265 -8.06 14.07 -8.23
CA ASP A 265 -9.09 13.28 -8.94
C ASP A 265 -10.51 13.57 -8.44
N VAL A 266 -10.67 14.54 -7.54
CA VAL A 266 -11.96 14.90 -6.96
C VAL A 266 -12.58 16.05 -7.77
N PRO A 267 -13.79 15.89 -8.33
CA PRO A 267 -14.46 16.95 -9.05
C PRO A 267 -14.68 18.21 -8.21
N ASP A 268 -14.71 19.36 -8.85
CA ASP A 268 -14.96 20.63 -8.19
C ASP A 268 -16.28 20.58 -7.38
N GLY A 269 -16.22 21.05 -6.12
CA GLY A 269 -17.37 21.06 -5.21
C GLY A 269 -17.67 19.74 -4.50
N LYS A 270 -16.90 18.66 -4.77
CA LYS A 270 -17.13 17.32 -4.22
C LYS A 270 -16.16 16.88 -3.12
N ARG A 271 -15.31 17.81 -2.62
CA ARG A 271 -14.31 17.52 -1.59
C ARG A 271 -14.89 16.96 -0.30
N GLU A 272 -16.05 17.43 0.11
CA GLU A 272 -16.72 16.98 1.33
C GLU A 272 -17.24 15.54 1.19
N GLU A 273 -17.93 15.25 0.08
CA GLU A 273 -18.40 13.89 -0.22
C GLU A 273 -17.25 12.90 -0.32
N PHE A 274 -16.12 13.32 -0.93
CA PHE A 274 -14.90 12.51 -0.98
C PHE A 274 -14.36 12.20 0.43
N LEU A 275 -14.21 13.21 1.29
CA LEU A 275 -13.73 13.02 2.66
C LEU A 275 -14.70 12.16 3.49
N GLU A 276 -16.00 12.24 3.27
CA GLU A 276 -16.99 11.39 3.92
C GLU A 276 -16.86 9.93 3.48
N ALA A 277 -16.63 9.67 2.18
CA ALA A 277 -16.37 8.35 1.66
C ALA A 277 -15.07 7.76 2.25
N VAL A 278 -14.00 8.56 2.34
CA VAL A 278 -12.74 8.16 2.98
C VAL A 278 -12.94 7.85 4.45
N TRP A 279 -13.64 8.72 5.20
CA TRP A 279 -13.94 8.50 6.61
C TRP A 279 -14.75 7.21 6.83
N THR A 280 -15.76 6.98 6.01
CA THR A 280 -16.58 5.77 6.06
C THR A 280 -15.75 4.52 5.85
N ALA A 281 -14.85 4.52 4.86
CA ALA A 281 -13.94 3.40 4.63
C ALA A 281 -12.98 3.17 5.79
N LEU A 282 -12.37 4.22 6.32
CA LEU A 282 -11.41 4.13 7.41
C LEU A 282 -12.06 3.74 8.75
N SER A 283 -13.30 4.18 8.99
CA SER A 283 -14.04 3.91 10.23
C SER A 283 -14.71 2.55 10.26
N SER A 284 -15.14 2.03 9.10
CA SER A 284 -15.77 0.70 8.98
C SER A 284 -14.77 -0.42 8.74
N GLY A 285 -13.57 -0.12 8.22
CA GLY A 285 -12.62 -1.11 7.73
C GLY A 285 -13.03 -1.78 6.41
N VAL A 286 -14.16 -1.38 5.85
CA VAL A 286 -14.71 -1.93 4.60
C VAL A 286 -14.32 -0.99 3.47
N HIS A 287 -13.27 -1.36 2.75
CA HIS A 287 -12.74 -0.57 1.63
C HIS A 287 -13.68 -0.51 0.42
N GLU A 288 -14.73 -1.33 0.37
CA GLU A 288 -15.71 -1.36 -0.73
C GLU A 288 -16.57 -0.09 -0.80
N HIS A 289 -16.83 0.56 0.32
CA HIS A 289 -17.65 1.78 0.37
C HIS A 289 -16.87 3.07 0.06
N ALA A 290 -15.55 3.04 0.10
CA ALA A 290 -14.71 4.16 -0.34
C ALA A 290 -14.52 4.21 -1.86
N GLN A 291 -15.09 3.26 -2.59
CA GLN A 291 -15.07 3.17 -4.04
C GLN A 291 -16.25 3.95 -4.64
N GLY A 292 -16.40 5.22 -4.31
CA GLY A 292 -17.02 6.16 -5.21
C GLY A 292 -16.16 6.26 -6.48
N ASP A 293 -16.74 6.60 -7.62
CA ASP A 293 -16.05 6.78 -8.93
C ASP A 293 -14.82 7.71 -8.87
N TRP A 294 -14.58 8.35 -7.76
CA TRP A 294 -13.55 9.34 -7.43
C TRP A 294 -12.26 8.78 -6.82
N LEU A 295 -12.31 7.62 -6.17
CA LEU A 295 -11.13 6.97 -5.60
C LEU A 295 -10.35 6.20 -6.68
N GLY A 296 -10.39 6.71 -7.90
CA GLY A 296 -9.52 6.39 -9.03
C GLY A 296 -9.16 4.91 -9.18
N GLY A 297 -10.04 4.11 -9.82
CA GLY A 297 -9.54 2.96 -10.57
C GLY A 297 -9.29 1.67 -9.82
N PHE A 298 -9.79 1.45 -8.61
CA PHE A 298 -9.79 0.13 -8.00
C PHE A 298 -11.12 -0.60 -8.25
N LYS A 299 -11.48 -0.75 -9.52
CA LYS A 299 -12.60 -1.60 -9.94
C LYS A 299 -12.08 -3.03 -10.08
N GLY A 300 -12.29 -3.85 -9.06
CA GLY A 300 -12.05 -5.30 -9.15
C GLY A 300 -11.44 -5.91 -7.90
N PRO A 301 -11.78 -7.18 -7.62
CA PRO A 301 -11.26 -7.87 -6.46
C PRO A 301 -9.74 -8.09 -6.60
N GLY A 302 -9.02 -7.72 -5.56
CA GLY A 302 -7.87 -8.46 -5.13
C GLY A 302 -6.57 -8.43 -5.94
N ASN A 303 -6.34 -7.53 -6.91
CA ASN A 303 -4.99 -7.44 -7.49
C ASN A 303 -4.03 -6.77 -6.51
N LEU A 304 -3.35 -7.58 -5.70
CA LEU A 304 -2.42 -7.12 -4.67
C LEU A 304 -1.33 -6.21 -5.25
N ALA A 305 -0.77 -6.55 -6.42
CA ALA A 305 0.26 -5.74 -7.05
C ALA A 305 -0.27 -4.35 -7.44
N LYS A 306 -1.50 -4.26 -7.97
CA LYS A 306 -2.16 -2.98 -8.28
C LYS A 306 -2.46 -2.18 -7.01
N LYS A 307 -2.96 -2.84 -5.96
CA LYS A 307 -3.22 -2.21 -4.66
C LYS A 307 -1.93 -1.66 -4.02
N LEU A 308 -0.80 -2.34 -4.17
CA LEU A 308 0.49 -1.90 -3.67
C LEU A 308 1.10 -0.77 -4.50
N SER A 309 0.76 -0.67 -5.79
CA SER A 309 1.26 0.37 -6.69
C SER A 309 0.42 1.65 -6.67
N SER A 310 -0.82 1.60 -6.12
CA SER A 310 -1.67 2.77 -6.00
C SER A 310 -1.09 3.78 -5.01
N GLU A 311 -1.22 5.05 -5.33
CA GLU A 311 -0.82 6.14 -4.47
C GLU A 311 -1.67 6.19 -3.19
N ARG A 312 -1.20 6.93 -2.20
CA ARG A 312 -1.98 7.18 -0.98
C ARG A 312 -3.21 8.01 -1.31
N VAL A 313 -4.34 7.68 -0.69
CA VAL A 313 -5.56 8.48 -0.79
C VAL A 313 -5.38 9.84 -0.09
N LEU A 314 -4.70 9.85 1.06
CA LEU A 314 -4.46 11.07 1.84
C LEU A 314 -2.99 11.49 1.71
N HIS A 315 -2.74 12.62 1.05
CA HIS A 315 -1.43 13.25 0.94
C HIS A 315 -1.33 14.37 1.98
N PHE A 316 -0.33 14.30 2.85
CA PHE A 316 -0.07 15.36 3.84
C PHE A 316 0.85 16.41 3.25
N LYS A 317 0.70 17.65 3.70
CA LYS A 317 1.49 18.79 3.21
C LYS A 317 2.92 18.82 3.74
N ASP A 318 3.14 18.24 4.93
CA ASP A 318 4.43 18.21 5.60
C ASP A 318 4.51 17.08 6.63
N ALA A 319 5.72 16.82 7.15
CA ALA A 319 5.99 15.80 8.13
C ALA A 319 5.20 15.97 9.43
N MET A 320 5.03 17.19 9.88
CA MET A 320 4.31 17.47 11.15
C MET A 320 2.82 17.24 11.00
N SER A 321 2.25 17.60 9.86
CA SER A 321 0.85 17.30 9.53
C SER A 321 0.58 15.80 9.53
N TRP A 322 1.49 15.01 8.95
CA TRP A 322 1.43 13.55 9.00
C TRP A 322 1.56 13.02 10.43
N PHE A 323 2.53 13.52 11.19
CA PHE A 323 2.80 13.07 12.55
C PHE A 323 1.62 13.36 13.49
N ASP A 324 1.09 14.57 13.45
CA ASP A 324 -0.05 14.98 14.28
C ASP A 324 -1.33 14.18 13.94
N TYR A 325 -1.53 13.84 12.66
CA TYR A 325 -2.60 12.93 12.26
C TYR A 325 -2.38 11.52 12.83
N ASN A 326 -1.18 10.97 12.69
CA ASN A 326 -0.86 9.64 13.20
C ASN A 326 -0.99 9.54 14.73
N GLU A 327 -0.62 10.58 15.47
CA GLU A 327 -0.84 10.66 16.92
C GLU A 327 -2.33 10.61 17.29
N GLN A 328 -3.16 11.31 16.53
CA GLN A 328 -4.58 11.43 16.82
C GLN A 328 -5.40 10.24 16.35
N TYR A 329 -5.11 9.72 15.17
CA TYR A 329 -5.92 8.72 14.48
C TYR A 329 -5.17 7.44 14.05
N GLY A 330 -3.86 7.36 14.29
CA GLY A 330 -3.06 6.19 13.98
C GLY A 330 -3.04 5.15 15.10
N HIS A 331 -2.54 3.97 14.74
CA HIS A 331 -2.20 2.91 15.69
C HIS A 331 -0.77 3.12 16.17
N GLY A 332 -0.58 3.38 17.46
CA GLY A 332 0.72 3.31 18.09
C GLY A 332 1.75 4.38 17.66
N SER A 333 2.99 4.10 17.99
CA SER A 333 4.15 4.96 17.76
C SER A 333 4.68 4.85 16.32
N LEU A 334 5.64 5.72 15.98
CA LEU A 334 6.37 5.65 14.71
C LEU A 334 7.07 4.29 14.54
N LEU A 335 7.69 3.77 15.62
CA LEU A 335 8.35 2.46 15.60
C LEU A 335 7.36 1.32 15.38
N GLU A 336 6.21 1.33 16.05
CA GLU A 336 5.16 0.32 15.86
C GLU A 336 4.61 0.34 14.44
N SER A 337 4.41 1.54 13.88
CA SER A 337 3.99 1.72 12.49
C SER A 337 5.04 1.19 11.50
N ALA A 338 6.33 1.42 11.77
CA ALA A 338 7.43 0.88 10.96
C ALA A 338 7.49 -0.66 11.02
N ILE A 339 7.42 -1.26 12.22
CA ILE A 339 7.39 -2.72 12.41
C ILE A 339 6.18 -3.34 11.69
N SER A 340 5.00 -2.76 11.87
CA SER A 340 3.79 -3.18 11.16
C SER A 340 3.96 -3.13 9.64
N GLY A 341 4.65 -2.10 9.14
CA GLY A 341 5.01 -1.97 7.73
C GLY A 341 5.88 -3.13 7.23
N PHE A 342 6.91 -3.52 7.96
CA PHE A 342 7.77 -4.65 7.59
C PHE A 342 7.04 -6.00 7.67
N MET A 343 6.19 -6.19 8.68
CA MET A 343 5.32 -7.37 8.77
C MET A 343 4.36 -7.47 7.57
N ALA A 344 3.79 -6.35 7.16
CA ALA A 344 2.94 -6.28 5.98
C ALA A 344 3.72 -6.55 4.69
N ALA A 345 4.93 -6.00 4.55
CA ALA A 345 5.81 -6.27 3.42
C ALA A 345 6.14 -7.76 3.31
N GLY A 346 6.45 -8.42 4.44
CA GLY A 346 6.67 -9.87 4.50
C GLY A 346 5.47 -10.66 3.97
N ARG A 347 4.26 -10.34 4.43
CA ARG A 347 3.01 -10.97 3.94
C ARG A 347 2.79 -10.72 2.45
N ASN A 348 2.98 -9.49 1.99
CA ASN A 348 2.80 -9.14 0.59
C ASN A 348 3.78 -9.89 -0.32
N ILE A 349 5.07 -9.93 0.05
CA ILE A 349 6.10 -10.64 -0.71
C ILE A 349 5.78 -12.14 -0.77
N ALA A 350 5.40 -12.75 0.36
CA ALA A 350 5.03 -14.16 0.41
C ALA A 350 3.82 -14.45 -0.47
N ALA A 351 2.77 -13.64 -0.40
CA ALA A 351 1.58 -13.79 -1.23
C ALA A 351 1.90 -13.64 -2.73
N LEU A 352 2.69 -12.63 -3.11
CA LEU A 352 3.11 -12.43 -4.50
C LEU A 352 3.99 -13.58 -5.01
N ARG A 353 4.88 -14.13 -4.19
CA ARG A 353 5.74 -15.26 -4.54
C ARG A 353 4.96 -16.55 -4.66
N THR A 354 3.97 -16.79 -3.80
CA THR A 354 3.16 -18.01 -3.81
C THR A 354 2.10 -17.97 -4.92
N TRP A 355 1.33 -16.90 -5.00
CA TRP A 355 0.11 -16.84 -5.84
C TRP A 355 0.25 -15.96 -7.08
N GLY A 356 1.24 -15.08 -7.11
CA GLY A 356 1.37 -14.05 -8.15
C GLY A 356 0.70 -12.74 -7.76
N THR A 357 0.42 -11.90 -8.77
CA THR A 357 0.00 -10.50 -8.57
C THR A 357 -1.44 -10.34 -8.05
N ASN A 358 -2.27 -11.37 -8.21
CA ASN A 358 -3.64 -11.44 -7.71
C ASN A 358 -3.83 -12.72 -6.89
N PRO A 359 -3.43 -12.76 -5.61
CA PRO A 359 -3.45 -13.96 -4.79
C PRO A 359 -4.82 -14.60 -4.68
N GLU A 360 -5.86 -13.81 -4.44
CA GLU A 360 -7.23 -14.29 -4.27
C GLU A 360 -7.75 -14.98 -5.53
N ALA A 361 -7.66 -14.31 -6.68
CA ALA A 361 -8.06 -14.92 -7.95
C ALA A 361 -7.21 -16.11 -8.33
N ALA A 362 -5.92 -16.12 -7.98
CA ALA A 362 -5.03 -17.26 -8.25
C ALA A 362 -5.40 -18.47 -7.40
N PHE A 363 -5.68 -18.27 -6.12
CA PHE A 363 -6.16 -19.31 -5.22
C PHE A 363 -7.48 -19.90 -5.70
N GLU A 364 -8.47 -19.07 -6.01
CA GLU A 364 -9.78 -19.50 -6.50
C GLU A 364 -9.70 -20.31 -7.81
N ARG A 365 -8.86 -19.87 -8.74
CA ARG A 365 -8.66 -20.59 -10.01
C ARG A 365 -7.99 -21.95 -9.77
N LEU A 366 -7.00 -22.02 -8.89
CA LEU A 366 -6.34 -23.28 -8.55
C LEU A 366 -7.32 -24.23 -7.84
N ARG A 367 -8.06 -23.71 -6.86
CA ARG A 367 -9.10 -24.45 -6.14
C ARG A 367 -10.16 -25.01 -7.09
N SER A 368 -10.68 -24.17 -8.00
CA SER A 368 -11.67 -24.62 -9.00
C SER A 368 -11.16 -25.76 -9.88
N GLU A 369 -9.91 -25.67 -10.33
CA GLU A 369 -9.29 -26.74 -11.14
C GLU A 369 -9.15 -28.05 -10.34
N MET A 370 -8.82 -27.95 -9.05
CA MET A 370 -8.74 -29.12 -8.16
C MET A 370 -10.14 -29.73 -7.89
N VAL A 371 -11.16 -28.90 -7.70
CA VAL A 371 -12.55 -29.35 -7.58
C VAL A 371 -12.99 -30.10 -8.85
N ASP A 372 -12.67 -29.60 -10.04
CA ASP A 372 -12.98 -30.27 -11.31
C ASP A 372 -12.28 -31.61 -11.44
N ARG A 373 -11.03 -31.73 -10.99
CA ARG A 373 -10.28 -33.01 -10.98
C ARG A 373 -10.90 -34.00 -10.02
N ALA A 374 -11.23 -33.60 -8.80
CA ALA A 374 -11.88 -34.43 -7.79
C ALA A 374 -13.27 -34.90 -8.27
N ASN A 375 -14.06 -34.02 -8.92
CA ASN A 375 -15.33 -34.38 -9.55
C ASN A 375 -15.18 -35.45 -10.65
N LYS A 376 -14.18 -35.31 -11.53
CA LYS A 376 -13.89 -36.29 -12.57
C LYS A 376 -13.55 -37.68 -12.01
N ARG A 377 -12.89 -37.74 -10.86
CA ARG A 377 -12.60 -38.97 -10.10
C ARG A 377 -13.79 -39.45 -9.27
N ARG A 378 -14.87 -38.68 -9.17
CA ARG A 378 -16.05 -38.92 -8.30
C ARG A 378 -15.68 -38.93 -6.81
N ASP A 379 -14.64 -38.19 -6.41
CA ASP A 379 -14.26 -38.03 -5.01
C ASP A 379 -14.99 -36.83 -4.39
N PHE A 380 -16.24 -37.05 -4.03
CA PHE A 380 -17.09 -35.99 -3.46
C PHE A 380 -16.63 -35.52 -2.08
N LYS A 381 -15.93 -36.38 -1.33
CA LYS A 381 -15.37 -35.99 -0.03
C LYS A 381 -14.26 -34.94 -0.20
N GLU A 382 -13.43 -35.11 -1.21
CA GLU A 382 -12.38 -34.15 -1.54
C GLU A 382 -12.95 -32.85 -2.12
N VAL A 383 -14.02 -32.93 -2.92
CA VAL A 383 -14.77 -31.75 -3.40
C VAL A 383 -15.28 -30.92 -2.24
N ASP A 384 -15.88 -31.55 -1.22
CA ASP A 384 -16.43 -30.84 -0.05
C ASP A 384 -15.31 -30.17 0.77
N ARG A 385 -14.17 -30.83 0.94
CA ARG A 385 -12.99 -30.22 1.60
C ARG A 385 -12.48 -29.00 0.85
N LEU A 386 -12.27 -29.14 -0.47
CA LEU A 386 -11.79 -28.04 -1.31
C LEU A 386 -12.74 -26.83 -1.31
N ARG A 387 -14.05 -27.05 -1.22
CA ARG A 387 -15.04 -25.97 -1.11
C ARG A 387 -15.02 -25.24 0.25
N GLY A 388 -14.57 -25.92 1.28
CA GLY A 388 -14.42 -25.36 2.63
C GLY A 388 -13.16 -24.50 2.80
N ASP A 389 -12.15 -24.69 1.94
CA ASP A 389 -10.88 -23.96 1.99
C ASP A 389 -11.06 -22.49 1.54
N LYS A 390 -10.47 -21.57 2.31
CA LYS A 390 -10.46 -20.13 2.03
C LYS A 390 -9.04 -19.59 2.14
N LEU A 391 -8.73 -18.57 1.33
CA LEU A 391 -7.47 -17.83 1.40
C LEU A 391 -7.39 -16.96 2.64
#